data_c733ae41fe915eaaab1e2af85a56a2b9
#
_entry.id   c733ae41fe915eaaab1e2af85a56a2b9
#
_cell.length_a   1.000
_cell.length_b   1.000
_cell.length_c   1.000
_cell.angle_alpha   90.00
_cell.angle_beta   90.00
_cell.angle_gamma   90.00
#
_symmetry.space_group_name_H-M   'P 1'
#
loop_
_entity.id
_entity.type
_entity.pdbx_description
1 polymer ?
#
loop_
_entity_poly.entity_id
_entity_poly.type
_entity_poly.pdbx_seq_one_letter_code
_entity_poly.pdbx_strand_id
1 'polypeptide(L)'
;MDSHPQYKTHIREIHHTEKLDAPSGTALSLQSQIDKNTPIDSERIKGIPGTHFVKYTSDIDTISISHEAHNRNGFAKGALMAAEWIVNKKGIFKMSDVLKL
;
A
#
# COMPACT_ATOMS: atom_id res chain seq x y z
N MET A 1 2.48 -16.43 2.22
CA MET A 1 1.38 -17.29 1.74
C MET A 1 1.75 -18.22 0.60
N ASP A 2 2.93 -18.09 0.06
CA ASP A 2 3.38 -18.98 -1.03
C ASP A 2 3.36 -20.46 -0.63
N SER A 3 3.65 -20.77 0.64
CA SER A 3 3.59 -22.13 1.17
C SER A 3 2.17 -22.56 1.57
N HIS A 4 1.18 -21.71 1.37
CA HIS A 4 -0.22 -21.97 1.74
C HIS A 4 -1.16 -21.69 0.55
N PRO A 5 -1.14 -22.55 -0.49
CA PRO A 5 -1.88 -22.31 -1.73
C PRO A 5 -3.40 -22.37 -1.58
N GLN A 6 -3.91 -22.84 -0.45
CA GLN A 6 -5.33 -22.82 -0.13
C GLN A 6 -5.88 -21.39 0.05
N TYR A 7 -5.01 -20.42 0.32
CA TYR A 7 -5.42 -19.03 0.44
C TYR A 7 -5.34 -18.31 -0.90
N LYS A 8 -6.45 -17.67 -1.26
CA LYS A 8 -6.51 -16.76 -2.41
C LYS A 8 -6.36 -15.35 -1.90
N THR A 9 -5.48 -14.58 -2.54
CA THR A 9 -5.18 -13.21 -2.14
C THR A 9 -5.86 -12.23 -3.06
N HIS A 10 -6.39 -11.15 -2.49
CA HIS A 10 -7.02 -10.06 -3.20
C HIS A 10 -6.63 -8.73 -2.56
N ILE A 11 -6.34 -7.74 -3.40
CA ILE A 11 -6.01 -6.38 -2.98
C ILE A 11 -7.11 -5.45 -3.46
N ARG A 12 -7.49 -4.51 -2.62
CA ARG A 12 -8.43 -3.43 -2.99
C ARG A 12 -7.86 -2.11 -2.53
N GLU A 13 -8.01 -1.07 -3.35
CA GLU A 13 -7.60 0.26 -2.97
C GLU A 13 -8.69 1.28 -3.32
N ILE A 14 -8.86 2.28 -2.47
CA ILE A 14 -9.83 3.35 -2.63
C ILE A 14 -9.12 4.68 -2.45
N HIS A 15 -9.25 5.55 -3.43
CA HIS A 15 -8.70 6.91 -3.38
C HIS A 15 -9.73 7.93 -3.89
N HIS A 16 -9.40 9.20 -3.70
CA HIS A 16 -10.24 10.30 -4.19
C HIS A 16 -10.30 10.33 -5.72
N THR A 17 -11.31 11.00 -6.24
CA THR A 17 -11.59 11.04 -7.68
C THR A 17 -10.55 11.82 -8.49
N GLU A 18 -9.70 12.63 -7.83
CA GLU A 18 -8.62 13.37 -8.48
C GLU A 18 -7.37 12.52 -8.73
N LYS A 19 -7.29 11.34 -8.12
CA LYS A 19 -6.21 10.40 -8.38
C LYS A 19 -6.47 9.68 -9.69
N LEU A 20 -5.67 9.99 -10.71
CA LEU A 20 -5.86 9.49 -12.06
C LEU A 20 -5.24 8.11 -12.30
N ASP A 21 -4.14 7.79 -11.61
CA ASP A 21 -3.51 6.49 -11.73
C ASP A 21 -4.30 5.42 -10.96
N ALA A 22 -4.49 4.29 -11.58
CA ALA A 22 -5.12 3.10 -11.01
C ALA A 22 -4.50 1.84 -11.63
N PRO A 23 -4.07 0.86 -10.83
CA PRO A 23 -4.03 0.88 -9.37
C PRO A 23 -3.05 1.93 -8.81
N SER A 24 -3.20 2.26 -7.52
CA SER A 24 -2.26 3.15 -6.84
C SER A 24 -0.85 2.55 -6.76
N GLY A 25 0.16 3.41 -6.61
CA GLY A 25 1.54 2.95 -6.42
C GLY A 25 1.69 2.02 -5.21
N THR A 26 1.01 2.32 -4.11
CA THR A 26 1.00 1.49 -2.91
C THR A 26 0.41 0.11 -3.20
N ALA A 27 -0.71 0.03 -3.92
CA ALA A 27 -1.31 -1.23 -4.29
C ALA A 27 -0.38 -2.08 -5.17
N LEU A 28 0.31 -1.44 -6.11
CA LEU A 28 1.31 -2.12 -6.95
C LEU A 28 2.50 -2.62 -6.13
N SER A 29 2.96 -1.85 -5.16
CA SER A 29 4.03 -2.26 -4.25
C SER A 29 3.61 -3.45 -3.40
N LEU A 30 2.39 -3.45 -2.87
CA LEU A 30 1.83 -4.60 -2.13
C LEU A 30 1.77 -5.84 -3.03
N GLN A 31 1.26 -5.68 -4.24
CA GLN A 31 1.18 -6.78 -5.22
C GLN A 31 2.56 -7.40 -5.47
N SER A 32 3.58 -6.57 -5.66
CA SER A 32 4.94 -7.04 -5.92
C SER A 32 5.54 -7.84 -4.75
N GLN A 33 5.14 -7.53 -3.53
CA GLN A 33 5.60 -8.24 -2.33
C GLN A 33 4.82 -9.52 -2.06
N ILE A 34 3.61 -9.65 -2.57
CA ILE A 34 2.75 -10.81 -2.37
C ILE A 34 2.89 -11.77 -3.55
N ASP A 35 2.34 -11.41 -4.69
CA ASP A 35 2.38 -12.16 -5.94
C ASP A 35 1.94 -11.24 -7.06
N LYS A 36 2.75 -11.17 -8.13
CA LYS A 36 2.45 -10.34 -9.30
C LYS A 36 1.10 -10.64 -9.96
N ASN A 37 0.53 -11.82 -9.70
CA ASN A 37 -0.76 -12.23 -10.24
C ASN A 37 -1.94 -11.93 -9.32
N THR A 38 -1.69 -11.31 -8.15
CA THR A 38 -2.75 -10.95 -7.21
C THR A 38 -3.67 -9.91 -7.84
N PRO A 39 -5.00 -10.17 -7.88
CA PRO A 39 -5.94 -9.18 -8.42
C PRO A 39 -6.00 -7.93 -7.55
N ILE A 40 -6.14 -6.79 -8.20
CA ILE A 40 -6.31 -5.49 -7.53
C ILE A 40 -7.60 -4.85 -8.03
N ASP A 41 -8.52 -4.54 -7.13
CA ASP A 41 -9.68 -3.71 -7.41
C ASP A 41 -9.40 -2.28 -6.98
N SER A 42 -9.68 -1.34 -7.87
CA SER A 42 -9.48 0.09 -7.63
C SER A 42 -10.81 0.81 -7.67
N GLU A 43 -11.06 1.63 -6.65
CA GLU A 43 -12.22 2.50 -6.58
C GLU A 43 -11.80 3.95 -6.41
N ARG A 44 -12.61 4.86 -6.94
CA ARG A 44 -12.42 6.31 -6.79
C ARG A 44 -13.68 6.91 -6.20
N ILE A 45 -13.55 7.39 -4.97
CA ILE A 45 -14.66 7.97 -4.19
C ILE A 45 -14.21 9.36 -3.72
N LYS A 46 -15.04 10.36 -3.99
CA LYS A 46 -14.73 11.75 -3.62
C LYS A 46 -14.38 11.87 -2.14
N GLY A 47 -13.26 12.53 -1.86
CA GLY A 47 -12.85 12.86 -0.52
C GLY A 47 -12.11 11.78 0.25
N ILE A 48 -11.89 10.60 -0.33
CA ILE A 48 -11.16 9.51 0.34
C ILE A 48 -9.66 9.72 0.19
N PRO A 49 -8.89 9.94 1.27
CA PRO A 49 -7.43 10.15 1.18
C PRO A 49 -6.68 8.94 0.63
N GLY A 50 -7.07 7.76 1.08
CA GLY A 50 -6.50 6.51 0.61
C GLY A 50 -6.76 5.37 1.59
N THR A 51 -7.25 4.25 1.06
CA THR A 51 -7.51 3.05 1.83
C THR A 51 -7.01 1.85 1.06
N HIS A 52 -6.36 0.92 1.75
CA HIS A 52 -5.82 -0.30 1.16
C HIS A 52 -6.25 -1.50 1.98
N PHE A 53 -6.67 -2.55 1.29
CA PHE A 53 -7.04 -3.82 1.89
C PHE A 53 -6.24 -4.94 1.25
N VAL A 54 -5.78 -5.88 2.07
CA VAL A 54 -5.25 -7.16 1.62
C VAL A 54 -6.09 -8.25 2.28
N LYS A 55 -6.63 -9.14 1.50
CA LYS A 55 -7.48 -10.22 1.99
C LYS A 55 -6.94 -11.56 1.52
N TYR A 56 -6.78 -12.47 2.46
CA TYR A 56 -6.43 -13.87 2.22
C TYR A 56 -7.64 -14.73 2.58
N THR A 57 -8.18 -15.44 1.62
CA THR A 57 -9.40 -16.22 1.81
C THR A 57 -9.17 -17.69 1.51
N SER A 58 -9.58 -18.57 2.43
CA SER A 58 -9.67 -20.01 2.24
C SER A 58 -11.09 -20.49 2.47
N ASP A 59 -11.34 -21.77 2.29
CA ASP A 59 -12.65 -22.36 2.61
C ASP A 59 -12.98 -22.33 4.10
N ILE A 60 -11.96 -22.18 4.95
CA ILE A 60 -12.09 -22.25 6.40
C ILE A 60 -12.19 -20.85 7.01
N ASP A 61 -11.35 -19.93 6.58
CA ASP A 61 -11.24 -18.61 7.21
C ASP A 61 -10.81 -17.53 6.22
N THR A 62 -10.87 -16.29 6.70
CA THR A 62 -10.40 -15.12 5.96
C THR A 62 -9.53 -14.26 6.88
N ILE A 63 -8.36 -13.88 6.39
CA ILE A 63 -7.49 -12.91 7.05
C ILE A 63 -7.61 -11.60 6.28
N SER A 64 -7.97 -10.52 6.97
CA SER A 64 -8.09 -9.19 6.36
C SER A 64 -7.15 -8.22 7.05
N ILE A 65 -6.37 -7.48 6.26
CA ILE A 65 -5.50 -6.41 6.74
C ILE A 65 -5.96 -5.14 6.03
N SER A 66 -6.19 -4.08 6.79
CA SER A 66 -6.60 -2.80 6.20
C SER A 66 -5.82 -1.65 6.80
N HIS A 67 -5.58 -0.66 5.95
CA HIS A 67 -5.04 0.64 6.35
C HIS A 67 -5.92 1.72 5.74
N GLU A 68 -6.45 2.58 6.59
CA GLU A 68 -7.29 3.70 6.19
C GLU A 68 -6.66 5.00 6.64
N ALA A 69 -6.23 5.82 5.69
CA ALA A 69 -5.75 7.16 5.99
C ALA A 69 -6.95 8.08 6.23
N HIS A 70 -7.01 8.74 7.39
CA HIS A 70 -8.09 9.67 7.71
C HIS A 70 -7.90 11.03 7.04
N ASN A 71 -6.66 11.39 6.75
CA ASN A 71 -6.25 12.60 6.09
C ASN A 71 -4.87 12.39 5.48
N ARG A 72 -4.28 13.45 4.91
CA ARG A 72 -2.95 13.37 4.27
C ARG A 72 -1.77 13.68 5.20
N ASN A 73 -2.01 13.92 6.47
CA ASN A 73 -0.95 14.32 7.40
C ASN A 73 0.14 13.26 7.55
N GLY A 74 -0.22 11.98 7.50
CA GLY A 74 0.75 10.88 7.56
C GLY A 74 1.71 10.90 6.38
N PHE A 75 1.21 11.19 5.19
CA PHE A 75 2.03 11.29 3.98
C PHE A 75 2.97 12.49 4.08
N ALA A 76 2.47 13.64 4.54
CA ALA A 76 3.28 14.83 4.75
C ALA A 76 4.36 14.60 5.82
N LYS A 77 4.03 13.93 6.92
CA LYS A 77 4.99 13.57 7.96
C LYS A 77 6.08 12.65 7.45
N GLY A 78 5.72 11.65 6.66
CA GLY A 78 6.69 10.74 6.05
C GLY A 78 7.65 11.47 5.12
N ALA A 79 7.13 12.36 4.30
CA ALA A 79 7.94 13.18 3.40
C ALA A 79 8.91 14.08 4.18
N LEU A 80 8.44 14.73 5.23
CA LEU A 80 9.27 15.57 6.09
C LEU A 80 10.37 14.75 6.78
N MET A 81 10.02 13.60 7.31
CA MET A 81 10.96 12.67 7.93
C MET A 81 12.06 12.28 6.95
N ALA A 82 11.71 11.93 5.72
CA ALA A 82 12.67 11.58 4.68
C ALA A 82 13.55 12.77 4.32
N ALA A 83 12.99 13.97 4.21
CA ALA A 83 13.73 15.19 3.92
C ALA A 83 14.77 15.52 5.01
N GLU A 84 14.41 15.35 6.27
CA GLU A 84 15.35 15.56 7.39
C GLU A 84 16.43 14.48 7.42
N TRP A 85 16.04 13.23 7.17
CA TRP A 85 16.96 12.09 7.20
C TRP A 85 18.04 12.19 6.12
N ILE A 86 17.69 12.68 4.92
CA ILE A 86 18.60 12.66 3.76
C ILE A 86 19.68 13.75 3.81
N VAL A 87 19.56 14.70 4.72
CA VAL A 87 20.55 15.79 4.86
C VAL A 87 21.94 15.21 5.08
N ASN A 88 22.92 15.68 4.30
CA ASN A 88 24.33 15.25 4.32
C ASN A 88 24.55 13.79 3.88
N LYS A 89 23.55 13.13 3.28
CA LYS A 89 23.72 11.80 2.70
C LYS A 89 23.82 11.91 1.18
N LYS A 90 24.63 11.04 0.59
CA LYS A 90 24.83 10.97 -0.85
C LYS A 90 24.40 9.60 -1.35
N GLY A 91 23.67 9.57 -2.46
CA GLY A 91 23.23 8.33 -3.09
C GLY A 91 21.72 8.35 -3.34
N ILE A 92 21.22 7.19 -3.76
CA ILE A 92 19.79 6.97 -3.99
C ILE A 92 19.28 6.11 -2.85
N PHE A 93 18.24 6.59 -2.18
CA PHE A 93 17.69 5.94 -0.99
C PHE A 93 16.20 5.68 -1.17
N LYS A 94 15.72 4.65 -0.48
CA LYS A 94 14.31 4.27 -0.42
C LYS A 94 13.75 4.58 0.97
N MET A 95 12.44 4.59 1.09
CA MET A 95 11.79 4.79 2.38
C MET A 95 12.17 3.71 3.40
N SER A 96 12.46 2.49 2.94
CA SER A 96 12.98 1.42 3.80
C SER A 96 14.30 1.80 4.49
N ASP A 97 15.14 2.60 3.83
CA ASP A 97 16.38 3.10 4.43
C ASP A 97 16.07 4.11 5.54
N VAL A 98 15.13 5.01 5.31
CA VAL A 98 14.70 6.02 6.29
C VAL A 98 14.11 5.35 7.53
N LEU A 99 13.31 4.31 7.36
CA LEU A 99 12.63 3.59 8.42
C LEU A 99 13.48 2.49 9.05
N LYS A 100 14.66 2.22 8.51
CA LYS A 100 15.58 1.17 8.97
C LYS A 100 14.98 -0.23 8.88
N LEU A 101 14.29 -0.48 7.79
CA LEU A 101 13.68 -1.78 7.51
C LEU A 101 14.55 -2.68 6.61
#